data_23c35df321076c819442dac7667a3f43
#
_entry.id   23c35df321076c819442dac7667a3f43
#
_cell.length_a   1.000
_cell.length_b   1.000
_cell.length_c   1.000
_cell.angle_alpha   90.00
_cell.angle_beta   90.00
_cell.angle_gamma   90.00
#
_symmetry.space_group_name_H-M   'P 1'
#
loop_
_entity.id
_entity.type
_entity.pdbx_description
1 polymer ?
#
loop_
_entity_poly.entity_id
_entity_poly.type
_entity_poly.pdbx_seq_one_letter_code
_entity_poly.pdbx_strand_id
1 'polypeptide(L)'
;MTMASEAAFEAFFRDVGEAIGADNLDRSTETLTRYGENTMPAGDRRPTGVVFPGSTDEVSIVVRLANKHGVPLYPTSTGFNQGLGTRSAPAAGMAVIDLGKRMNRILEVDETMGYAAVEPGVSFQAMADELQRRGGQWMVSTTTGPPQGGMLGNAMDKGAGYGPYFDHFGFSCGMEVVLGTGEVIRTGDGSIDHDVGELFNWHVSKYSFGPILDGLFAQSNYGIVTRLGIWLLPRPPAIRSFHFTFPDDDDLEAIIDLCRPLKLTNFVPTLFRVSNDLYLIASEETHPDYAATGGKAAISDEARKALQNKHGLGSWTVSGAFFGPSMEAIEPQIKRVQDHFGASGKATYIDHTDALAMPPLKCAIDAFSGVPTTQELGMLKWRPGGGNAWFTPGTPMDGKTANEFQKLGRAIYEANGLDYTIMNVCGPRFARGLHVLTFNREDPDESARAAAAYTELADAFAARGVHVGRSPIDFYGYHMEKAMPAFREACEAIKRALDPRGVIAPGKYGIG
;
A
#
# COMPACT_ATOMS: atom_id res chain seq x y z
N MET A 1 13.43 7.66 23.20
CA MET A 1 12.19 8.37 23.59
C MET A 1 11.80 8.00 25.02
N THR A 2 11.62 8.97 25.92
CA THR A 2 11.11 8.69 27.27
C THR A 2 9.58 8.56 27.14
N MET A 3 9.04 7.40 27.51
CA MET A 3 7.59 7.19 27.53
C MET A 3 6.92 8.20 28.47
N ALA A 4 5.78 8.77 28.06
CA ALA A 4 4.97 9.60 28.94
C ALA A 4 4.55 8.81 30.19
N SER A 5 4.43 9.48 31.34
CA SER A 5 3.96 8.82 32.55
C SER A 5 2.47 8.50 32.48
N GLU A 6 2.01 7.51 33.23
CA GLU A 6 0.58 7.17 33.34
C GLU A 6 -0.26 8.41 33.69
N ALA A 7 0.22 9.25 34.65
CA ALA A 7 -0.44 10.48 35.01
C ALA A 7 -0.57 11.47 33.83
N ALA A 8 0.42 11.51 32.92
CA ALA A 8 0.35 12.33 31.71
C ALA A 8 -0.70 11.84 30.74
N PHE A 9 -0.82 10.51 30.56
CA PHE A 9 -1.88 9.92 29.74
C PHE A 9 -3.27 10.17 30.33
N GLU A 10 -3.45 9.99 31.65
CA GLU A 10 -4.73 10.28 32.32
C GLU A 10 -5.15 11.75 32.15
N ALA A 11 -4.22 12.69 32.33
CA ALA A 11 -4.47 14.10 32.12
C ALA A 11 -4.80 14.40 30.64
N PHE A 12 -4.07 13.80 29.71
CA PHE A 12 -4.32 13.96 28.28
C PHE A 12 -5.71 13.49 27.88
N PHE A 13 -6.10 12.25 28.22
CA PHE A 13 -7.41 11.71 27.84
C PHE A 13 -8.56 12.46 28.50
N ARG A 14 -8.41 12.92 29.75
CA ARG A 14 -9.40 13.79 30.39
C ARG A 14 -9.57 15.10 29.59
N ASP A 15 -8.48 15.82 29.33
CA ASP A 15 -8.52 17.11 28.62
C ASP A 15 -9.05 16.94 27.18
N VAL A 16 -8.73 15.82 26.51
CA VAL A 16 -9.30 15.47 25.19
C VAL A 16 -10.79 15.22 25.30
N GLY A 17 -11.25 14.44 26.29
CA GLY A 17 -12.68 14.18 26.51
C GLY A 17 -13.48 15.46 26.80
N GLU A 18 -12.89 16.42 27.54
CA GLU A 18 -13.50 17.73 27.76
C GLU A 18 -13.57 18.57 26.47
N ALA A 19 -12.56 18.49 25.61
CA ALA A 19 -12.45 19.32 24.41
C ALA A 19 -13.27 18.83 23.21
N ILE A 20 -13.30 17.52 22.95
CA ILE A 20 -13.96 16.94 21.78
C ILE A 20 -15.11 15.98 22.11
N GLY A 21 -15.43 15.81 23.41
CA GLY A 21 -16.47 14.91 23.91
C GLY A 21 -15.94 13.54 24.35
N ALA A 22 -16.37 13.08 25.53
CA ALA A 22 -15.92 11.83 26.11
C ALA A 22 -16.25 10.58 25.28
N ASP A 23 -17.35 10.63 24.50
CA ASP A 23 -17.75 9.54 23.59
C ASP A 23 -16.83 9.41 22.36
N ASN A 24 -15.94 10.37 22.15
CA ASN A 24 -14.98 10.40 21.05
C ASN A 24 -13.57 9.89 21.47
N LEU A 25 -13.52 9.14 22.54
CA LEU A 25 -12.33 8.37 22.96
C LEU A 25 -12.74 7.01 23.53
N ASP A 26 -11.85 6.02 23.40
CA ASP A 26 -12.09 4.69 23.93
C ASP A 26 -10.80 4.09 24.49
N ARG A 27 -10.90 3.60 25.73
CA ARG A 27 -9.79 2.94 26.46
C ARG A 27 -10.19 1.56 26.94
N SER A 28 -11.29 0.99 26.42
CA SER A 28 -11.72 -0.36 26.74
C SER A 28 -10.69 -1.39 26.30
N THR A 29 -10.54 -2.47 27.06
CA THR A 29 -9.63 -3.57 26.74
C THR A 29 -9.90 -4.13 25.35
N GLU A 30 -11.18 -4.23 24.94
CA GLU A 30 -11.57 -4.68 23.60
C GLU A 30 -10.97 -3.79 22.51
N THR A 31 -11.14 -2.48 22.63
CA THR A 31 -10.59 -1.51 21.66
C THR A 31 -9.07 -1.52 21.66
N LEU A 32 -8.42 -1.52 22.81
CA LEU A 32 -6.96 -1.55 22.87
C LEU A 32 -6.40 -2.82 22.24
N THR A 33 -7.02 -3.99 22.47
CA THR A 33 -6.64 -5.25 21.81
C THR A 33 -6.78 -5.14 20.30
N ARG A 34 -7.94 -4.70 19.80
CA ARG A 34 -8.22 -4.56 18.37
C ARG A 34 -7.25 -3.60 17.66
N TYR A 35 -6.81 -2.51 18.32
CA TYR A 35 -5.85 -1.58 17.73
C TYR A 35 -4.39 -2.05 17.88
N GLY A 36 -4.11 -3.03 18.69
CA GLY A 36 -2.84 -3.74 18.75
C GLY A 36 -2.71 -4.89 17.77
N GLU A 37 -3.83 -5.38 17.21
CA GLU A 37 -3.84 -6.51 16.27
C GLU A 37 -3.34 -6.11 14.88
N ASN A 38 -2.51 -6.98 14.30
CA ASN A 38 -2.04 -6.88 12.92
C ASN A 38 -1.69 -8.29 12.38
N THR A 39 -1.34 -8.37 11.11
CA THR A 39 -0.99 -9.64 10.45
C THR A 39 0.51 -9.96 10.48
N MET A 40 1.29 -9.13 11.15
CA MET A 40 2.75 -9.23 11.20
C MET A 40 3.22 -10.17 12.34
N PRO A 41 4.53 -10.46 12.44
CA PRO A 41 5.06 -11.23 13.55
C PRO A 41 4.67 -10.65 14.91
N ALA A 42 4.50 -11.52 15.91
CA ALA A 42 3.93 -11.19 17.20
C ALA A 42 4.70 -10.12 17.99
N GLY A 43 3.95 -9.33 18.75
CA GLY A 43 4.43 -8.33 19.70
C GLY A 43 3.25 -7.60 20.31
N ASP A 44 3.35 -7.16 21.57
CA ASP A 44 2.33 -6.30 22.16
C ASP A 44 2.45 -4.90 21.59
N ARG A 45 1.42 -4.47 20.86
CA ARG A 45 1.32 -3.15 20.25
C ARG A 45 0.09 -2.38 20.68
N ARG A 46 -0.51 -2.80 21.81
CA ARG A 46 -1.70 -2.13 22.35
C ARG A 46 -1.40 -0.67 22.67
N PRO A 47 -2.26 0.26 22.19
CA PRO A 47 -2.18 1.66 22.54
C PRO A 47 -2.63 1.87 24.00
N THR A 48 -2.40 3.07 24.55
CA THR A 48 -2.94 3.50 25.85
C THR A 48 -4.38 3.99 25.76
N GLY A 49 -4.84 4.32 24.56
CA GLY A 49 -6.19 4.75 24.25
C GLY A 49 -6.31 5.14 22.79
N VAL A 50 -7.54 5.28 22.33
CA VAL A 50 -7.88 5.66 20.96
C VAL A 50 -8.76 6.89 20.98
N VAL A 51 -8.41 7.91 20.20
CA VAL A 51 -9.14 9.17 20.05
C VAL A 51 -9.72 9.24 18.63
N PHE A 52 -10.95 9.69 18.50
CA PHE A 52 -11.71 9.78 17.25
C PHE A 52 -12.07 11.24 16.92
N PRO A 53 -11.16 12.05 16.39
CA PRO A 53 -11.50 13.41 15.97
C PRO A 53 -12.43 13.40 14.74
N GLY A 54 -13.32 14.41 14.65
CA GLY A 54 -14.29 14.55 13.57
C GLY A 54 -14.03 15.70 12.61
N SER A 55 -12.95 16.46 12.84
CA SER A 55 -12.56 17.60 11.99
C SER A 55 -11.08 17.92 12.13
N THR A 56 -10.55 18.70 11.19
CA THR A 56 -9.18 19.25 11.26
C THR A 56 -8.94 20.03 12.56
N ASP A 57 -9.93 20.80 13.00
CA ASP A 57 -9.85 21.57 14.25
C ASP A 57 -9.74 20.65 15.48
N GLU A 58 -10.52 19.57 15.54
CA GLU A 58 -10.39 18.59 16.61
C GLU A 58 -9.03 17.87 16.58
N VAL A 59 -8.48 17.57 15.39
CA VAL A 59 -7.10 17.04 15.27
C VAL A 59 -6.09 18.04 15.81
N SER A 60 -6.21 19.34 15.46
CA SER A 60 -5.36 20.41 15.97
C SER A 60 -5.42 20.50 17.51
N ILE A 61 -6.60 20.44 18.10
CA ILE A 61 -6.79 20.43 19.56
C ILE A 61 -6.09 19.23 20.19
N VAL A 62 -6.28 18.02 19.65
CA VAL A 62 -5.66 16.79 20.16
C VAL A 62 -4.13 16.89 20.10
N VAL A 63 -3.55 17.41 19.01
CA VAL A 63 -2.10 17.62 18.87
C VAL A 63 -1.59 18.62 19.89
N ARG A 64 -2.29 19.73 20.12
CA ARG A 64 -1.91 20.74 21.16
C ARG A 64 -1.96 20.15 22.56
N LEU A 65 -2.97 19.32 22.86
CA LEU A 65 -3.06 18.63 24.16
C LEU A 65 -1.96 17.58 24.30
N ALA A 66 -1.61 16.86 23.24
CA ALA A 66 -0.47 15.94 23.22
C ALA A 66 0.85 16.68 23.53
N ASN A 67 1.06 17.86 22.92
CA ASN A 67 2.20 18.73 23.26
C ASN A 67 2.19 19.15 24.74
N LYS A 68 1.03 19.57 25.25
CA LYS A 68 0.89 20.00 26.66
C LYS A 68 1.31 18.90 27.64
N HIS A 69 0.91 17.66 27.37
CA HIS A 69 1.13 16.51 28.26
C HIS A 69 2.34 15.63 27.88
N GLY A 70 3.00 15.88 26.74
CA GLY A 70 4.11 15.06 26.24
C GLY A 70 3.69 13.67 25.82
N VAL A 71 2.47 13.50 25.30
CA VAL A 71 1.91 12.19 24.89
C VAL A 71 2.20 11.91 23.43
N PRO A 72 2.82 10.76 23.10
CA PRO A 72 3.05 10.37 21.72
C PRO A 72 1.74 9.90 21.06
N LEU A 73 1.49 10.42 19.87
CA LEU A 73 0.30 10.13 19.05
C LEU A 73 0.67 9.22 17.87
N TYR A 74 -0.24 8.34 17.45
CA TYR A 74 -0.11 7.59 16.21
C TYR A 74 -1.36 7.76 15.36
N PRO A 75 -1.30 8.56 14.26
CA PRO A 75 -2.46 8.76 13.38
C PRO A 75 -2.64 7.56 12.46
N THR A 76 -3.90 7.12 12.31
CA THR A 76 -4.33 6.13 11.33
C THR A 76 -5.54 6.64 10.55
N SER A 77 -5.63 6.30 9.26
CA SER A 77 -6.81 6.56 8.44
C SER A 77 -7.88 5.49 8.68
N THR A 78 -8.07 4.55 7.77
CA THR A 78 -9.01 3.43 7.96
C THR A 78 -8.40 2.23 8.67
N GLY A 79 -7.07 2.13 8.74
CA GLY A 79 -6.35 1.06 9.45
C GLY A 79 -6.43 -0.33 8.81
N PHE A 80 -6.56 -0.41 7.47
CA PHE A 80 -6.60 -1.67 6.71
C PHE A 80 -5.30 -1.94 5.94
N ASN A 81 -4.15 -1.53 6.46
CA ASN A 81 -2.84 -1.72 5.83
C ASN A 81 -2.22 -3.06 6.25
N GLN A 82 -2.83 -4.16 5.83
CA GLN A 82 -2.41 -5.53 6.18
C GLN A 82 -1.00 -5.84 5.69
N GLY A 83 -0.21 -6.52 6.52
CA GLY A 83 1.19 -6.83 6.23
C GLY A 83 2.16 -5.65 6.33
N LEU A 84 1.66 -4.45 6.72
CA LEU A 84 2.45 -3.24 6.92
C LEU A 84 2.21 -2.59 8.29
N GLY A 85 1.27 -3.11 9.08
CA GLY A 85 1.00 -2.66 10.45
C GLY A 85 -0.47 -2.46 10.81
N THR A 86 -1.40 -2.47 9.87
CA THR A 86 -2.83 -2.21 10.08
C THR A 86 -3.10 -0.90 10.84
N ARG A 87 -3.59 -0.98 12.10
CA ARG A 87 -3.83 0.15 13.01
C ARG A 87 -2.73 0.31 14.06
N SER A 88 -1.81 -0.65 14.13
CA SER A 88 -0.82 -0.70 15.18
C SER A 88 0.24 0.38 15.03
N ALA A 89 0.61 1.01 16.14
CA ALA A 89 1.76 1.89 16.21
C ALA A 89 3.08 1.10 16.11
N PRO A 90 4.21 1.76 15.74
CA PRO A 90 5.53 1.13 15.73
C PRO A 90 5.97 0.61 17.11
N ALA A 91 5.44 1.19 18.17
CA ALA A 91 5.70 0.77 19.56
C ALA A 91 4.40 0.75 20.36
N ALA A 92 4.33 -0.12 21.37
CA ALA A 92 3.23 -0.11 22.34
C ALA A 92 3.19 1.20 23.15
N GLY A 93 2.02 1.50 23.72
CA GLY A 93 1.88 2.60 24.68
C GLY A 93 1.72 3.99 24.06
N MET A 94 1.57 4.14 22.75
CA MET A 94 1.16 5.41 22.12
C MET A 94 -0.36 5.62 22.25
N ALA A 95 -0.83 6.86 22.18
CA ALA A 95 -2.24 7.14 21.95
C ALA A 95 -2.52 7.12 20.43
N VAL A 96 -3.48 6.31 19.99
CA VAL A 96 -3.87 6.25 18.57
C VAL A 96 -4.90 7.34 18.28
N ILE A 97 -4.72 8.06 17.17
CA ILE A 97 -5.73 8.94 16.60
C ILE A 97 -6.32 8.21 15.37
N ASP A 98 -7.54 7.70 15.50
CA ASP A 98 -8.28 7.14 14.37
C ASP A 98 -9.09 8.24 13.69
N LEU A 99 -8.55 8.74 12.59
CA LEU A 99 -9.20 9.77 11.77
C LEU A 99 -10.39 9.18 11.00
N GLY A 100 -10.28 7.91 10.59
CA GLY A 100 -11.24 7.29 9.69
C GLY A 100 -12.63 7.06 10.26
N LYS A 101 -12.77 6.98 11.59
CA LYS A 101 -14.07 6.71 12.22
C LYS A 101 -15.06 7.86 12.03
N ARG A 102 -14.62 9.12 12.11
CA ARG A 102 -15.49 10.31 12.04
C ARG A 102 -15.17 11.26 10.88
N MET A 103 -13.95 11.24 10.35
CA MET A 103 -13.52 12.02 9.19
C MET A 103 -13.55 11.13 7.94
N ASN A 104 -14.74 10.84 7.44
CA ASN A 104 -14.99 9.89 6.35
C ASN A 104 -15.86 10.47 5.22
N ARG A 105 -15.89 11.78 5.09
CA ARG A 105 -16.69 12.48 4.07
C ARG A 105 -15.89 12.63 2.77
N ILE A 106 -16.58 12.40 1.65
CA ILE A 106 -16.17 12.91 0.34
C ILE A 106 -16.61 14.37 0.32
N LEU A 107 -15.64 15.28 0.43
CA LEU A 107 -15.92 16.72 0.60
C LEU A 107 -16.38 17.35 -0.71
N GLU A 108 -15.84 16.87 -1.83
CA GLU A 108 -16.10 17.37 -3.16
C GLU A 108 -15.85 16.29 -4.21
N VAL A 109 -16.62 16.28 -5.28
CA VAL A 109 -16.34 15.57 -6.53
C VAL A 109 -16.59 16.55 -7.66
N ASP A 110 -15.53 16.99 -8.34
CA ASP A 110 -15.61 17.80 -9.54
C ASP A 110 -15.56 16.89 -10.77
N GLU A 111 -16.71 16.75 -11.43
CA GLU A 111 -16.86 15.92 -12.64
C GLU A 111 -16.39 16.64 -13.92
N THR A 112 -16.07 17.93 -13.85
CA THR A 112 -15.52 18.69 -14.98
C THR A 112 -14.03 18.47 -15.09
N MET A 113 -13.33 18.59 -13.97
CA MET A 113 -11.87 18.44 -13.92
C MET A 113 -11.42 17.03 -13.51
N GLY A 114 -12.34 16.18 -13.01
CA GLY A 114 -12.05 14.80 -12.65
C GLY A 114 -11.20 14.66 -11.39
N TYR A 115 -11.59 15.31 -10.29
CA TYR A 115 -10.97 15.11 -8.99
C TYR A 115 -12.00 14.93 -7.89
N ALA A 116 -11.54 14.39 -6.77
CA ALA A 116 -12.30 14.38 -5.52
C ALA A 116 -11.42 14.90 -4.37
N ALA A 117 -12.01 15.69 -3.47
CA ALA A 117 -11.41 16.06 -2.20
C ALA A 117 -11.97 15.16 -1.09
N VAL A 118 -11.09 14.49 -0.34
CA VAL A 118 -11.46 13.43 0.60
C VAL A 118 -10.87 13.64 1.98
N GLU A 119 -11.60 13.20 2.99
CA GLU A 119 -11.12 13.02 4.37
C GLU A 119 -10.41 11.65 4.53
N PRO A 120 -9.62 11.44 5.60
CA PRO A 120 -8.80 10.24 5.80
C PRO A 120 -9.57 8.91 5.82
N GLY A 121 -10.84 8.92 6.22
CA GLY A 121 -11.70 7.74 6.32
C GLY A 121 -12.39 7.33 5.03
N VAL A 122 -12.24 8.08 3.95
CA VAL A 122 -12.82 7.70 2.66
C VAL A 122 -12.08 6.49 2.11
N SER A 123 -12.81 5.38 1.97
CA SER A 123 -12.28 4.13 1.43
C SER A 123 -12.37 4.06 -0.09
N PHE A 124 -11.62 3.13 -0.70
CA PHE A 124 -11.75 2.83 -2.13
C PHE A 124 -13.18 2.43 -2.50
N GLN A 125 -13.85 1.63 -1.63
CA GLN A 125 -15.23 1.21 -1.86
C GLN A 125 -16.19 2.41 -1.80
N ALA A 126 -16.10 3.24 -0.77
CA ALA A 126 -16.96 4.40 -0.61
C ALA A 126 -16.87 5.35 -1.82
N MET A 127 -15.67 5.58 -2.33
CA MET A 127 -15.47 6.39 -3.53
C MET A 127 -16.01 5.71 -4.78
N ALA A 128 -15.78 4.41 -4.96
CA ALA A 128 -16.32 3.68 -6.11
C ALA A 128 -17.86 3.71 -6.13
N ASP A 129 -18.50 3.53 -4.99
CA ASP A 129 -19.96 3.58 -4.83
C ASP A 129 -20.50 4.99 -5.15
N GLU A 130 -19.83 6.04 -4.65
CA GLU A 130 -20.20 7.43 -4.93
C GLU A 130 -20.08 7.77 -6.42
N LEU A 131 -19.00 7.37 -7.07
CA LEU A 131 -18.84 7.60 -8.51
C LEU A 131 -19.86 6.83 -9.34
N GLN A 132 -20.22 5.61 -8.92
CA GLN A 132 -21.28 4.84 -9.57
C GLN A 132 -22.65 5.52 -9.39
N ARG A 133 -22.95 6.03 -8.19
CA ARG A 133 -24.19 6.78 -7.92
C ARG A 133 -24.32 8.05 -8.76
N ARG A 134 -23.19 8.67 -9.13
CA ARG A 134 -23.12 9.85 -10.02
C ARG A 134 -23.19 9.53 -11.50
N GLY A 135 -23.38 8.28 -11.88
CA GLY A 135 -23.51 7.88 -13.29
C GLY A 135 -22.30 7.14 -13.86
N GLY A 136 -21.25 6.90 -13.05
CA GLY A 136 -20.14 6.01 -13.37
C GLY A 136 -19.22 6.49 -14.50
N GLN A 137 -19.20 7.79 -14.81
CA GLN A 137 -18.30 8.36 -15.84
C GLN A 137 -16.85 8.45 -15.39
N TRP A 138 -16.60 8.35 -14.08
CA TRP A 138 -15.31 8.38 -13.44
C TRP A 138 -15.06 7.06 -12.71
N MET A 139 -13.82 6.69 -12.52
CA MET A 139 -13.42 5.50 -11.76
C MET A 139 -12.22 5.81 -10.88
N VAL A 140 -12.09 5.02 -9.81
CA VAL A 140 -10.93 5.07 -8.93
C VAL A 140 -9.77 4.26 -9.53
N SER A 141 -8.54 4.70 -9.31
CA SER A 141 -7.38 3.83 -9.43
C SER A 141 -7.31 3.00 -8.15
N THR A 142 -7.77 1.74 -8.19
CA THR A 142 -7.84 0.90 -6.99
C THR A 142 -6.60 0.05 -6.80
N THR A 143 -6.34 -0.32 -5.54
CA THR A 143 -5.38 -1.38 -5.18
C THR A 143 -6.07 -2.74 -5.22
N THR A 144 -5.31 -3.81 -5.02
CA THR A 144 -5.82 -5.16 -4.72
C THR A 144 -5.86 -5.45 -3.20
N GLY A 145 -5.67 -4.42 -2.39
CA GLY A 145 -5.89 -4.47 -0.94
C GLY A 145 -7.36 -4.35 -0.56
N PRO A 146 -7.69 -4.35 0.75
CA PRO A 146 -9.09 -4.30 1.19
C PRO A 146 -9.83 -3.10 0.61
N PRO A 147 -11.07 -3.28 0.11
CA PRO A 147 -11.93 -2.20 -0.36
C PRO A 147 -12.15 -1.09 0.69
N GLN A 148 -12.08 -1.46 1.99
CA GLN A 148 -12.15 -0.55 3.13
C GLN A 148 -10.85 0.24 3.36
N GLY A 149 -9.79 -0.05 2.62
CA GLY A 149 -8.54 0.72 2.66
C GLY A 149 -8.78 2.20 2.32
N GLY A 150 -8.15 3.09 3.07
CA GLY A 150 -8.31 4.54 2.90
C GLY A 150 -7.49 5.06 1.72
N MET A 151 -8.12 5.84 0.85
CA MET A 151 -7.46 6.43 -0.32
C MET A 151 -6.34 7.40 0.10
N LEU A 152 -6.63 8.30 1.05
CA LEU A 152 -5.65 9.24 1.58
C LEU A 152 -4.47 8.50 2.24
N GLY A 153 -4.74 7.55 3.14
CA GLY A 153 -3.69 6.79 3.81
C GLY A 153 -2.82 6.00 2.84
N ASN A 154 -3.43 5.43 1.79
CA ASN A 154 -2.69 4.72 0.74
C ASN A 154 -1.78 5.67 -0.06
N ALA A 155 -2.27 6.85 -0.45
CA ALA A 155 -1.47 7.86 -1.14
C ALA A 155 -0.29 8.35 -0.27
N MET A 156 -0.53 8.63 1.02
CA MET A 156 0.52 9.07 1.95
C MET A 156 1.58 8.01 2.20
N ASP A 157 1.24 6.73 2.07
CA ASP A 157 2.20 5.62 2.16
C ASP A 157 2.78 5.22 0.77
N LYS A 158 2.65 6.08 -0.23
CA LYS A 158 3.11 5.86 -1.61
C LYS A 158 2.61 4.54 -2.20
N GLY A 159 1.35 4.22 -1.92
CA GLY A 159 0.65 3.08 -2.49
C GLY A 159 0.38 3.26 -3.97
N ALA A 160 0.03 2.16 -4.63
CA ALA A 160 -0.22 2.14 -6.06
C ALA A 160 -1.52 1.41 -6.41
N GLY A 161 -2.15 1.87 -7.49
CA GLY A 161 -3.16 1.12 -8.23
C GLY A 161 -2.54 0.48 -9.46
N TYR A 162 -3.38 0.01 -10.38
CA TYR A 162 -2.91 -0.70 -11.58
C TYR A 162 -3.33 -0.03 -12.89
N GLY A 163 -4.24 0.93 -12.83
CA GLY A 163 -4.66 1.74 -13.98
C GLY A 163 -3.60 2.75 -14.42
N PRO A 164 -3.92 3.62 -15.41
CA PRO A 164 -3.01 4.70 -15.84
C PRO A 164 -2.60 5.66 -14.72
N TYR A 165 -3.47 5.91 -13.73
CA TYR A 165 -3.18 6.74 -12.55
C TYR A 165 -2.69 5.86 -11.39
N PHE A 166 -1.68 5.05 -11.64
CA PHE A 166 -1.18 4.04 -10.70
C PHE A 166 -0.48 4.65 -9.47
N ASP A 167 0.20 5.76 -9.59
CA ASP A 167 0.91 6.42 -8.50
C ASP A 167 -0.07 7.30 -7.69
N HIS A 168 -0.63 6.74 -6.63
CA HIS A 168 -1.66 7.45 -5.88
C HIS A 168 -1.17 8.75 -5.25
N PHE A 169 0.10 8.80 -4.82
CA PHE A 169 0.71 10.06 -4.39
C PHE A 169 0.97 10.99 -5.58
N GLY A 170 1.48 10.45 -6.68
CA GLY A 170 1.73 11.19 -7.91
C GLY A 170 0.46 11.80 -8.53
N PHE A 171 -0.69 11.17 -8.35
CA PHE A 171 -2.01 11.64 -8.80
C PHE A 171 -2.87 12.23 -7.67
N SER A 172 -2.25 12.70 -6.59
CA SER A 172 -2.87 13.54 -5.57
C SER A 172 -2.44 15.01 -5.76
N CYS A 173 -3.26 15.95 -5.28
CA CYS A 173 -3.04 17.38 -5.48
C CYS A 173 -3.69 18.21 -4.36
N GLY A 174 -2.83 18.92 -3.61
CA GLY A 174 -3.27 19.80 -2.52
C GLY A 174 -3.71 19.05 -1.26
N MET A 175 -3.11 19.41 -0.14
CA MET A 175 -3.34 18.81 1.18
C MET A 175 -3.69 19.86 2.21
N GLU A 176 -4.48 19.47 3.21
CA GLU A 176 -4.59 20.16 4.49
C GLU A 176 -3.91 19.31 5.56
N VAL A 177 -3.03 19.93 6.35
CA VAL A 177 -2.13 19.23 7.27
C VAL A 177 -2.11 19.92 8.61
N VAL A 178 -2.27 19.16 9.68
CA VAL A 178 -2.02 19.60 11.06
C VAL A 178 -0.57 19.28 11.41
N LEU A 179 0.23 20.32 11.70
CA LEU A 179 1.63 20.19 12.12
C LEU A 179 1.75 19.76 13.57
N GLY A 180 2.96 19.37 14.00
CA GLY A 180 3.23 18.99 15.39
C GLY A 180 3.01 20.11 16.42
N THR A 181 2.93 21.36 15.98
CA THR A 181 2.54 22.51 16.82
C THR A 181 1.03 22.63 17.03
N GLY A 182 0.22 21.89 16.22
CA GLY A 182 -1.22 22.05 16.11
C GLY A 182 -1.65 23.18 15.17
N GLU A 183 -0.72 23.80 14.45
CA GLU A 183 -1.05 24.73 13.36
C GLU A 183 -1.53 23.95 12.13
N VAL A 184 -2.44 24.56 11.38
CA VAL A 184 -2.97 23.99 10.14
C VAL A 184 -2.36 24.71 8.95
N ILE A 185 -1.81 23.95 8.02
CA ILE A 185 -1.33 24.48 6.76
C ILE A 185 -2.04 23.79 5.59
N ARG A 186 -2.03 24.46 4.44
CA ARG A 186 -2.44 23.90 3.15
C ARG A 186 -1.29 23.94 2.17
N THR A 187 -1.22 22.97 1.27
CA THR A 187 -0.17 22.89 0.24
C THR A 187 -0.71 23.34 -1.11
N GLY A 188 0.20 23.58 -2.06
CA GLY A 188 -0.15 24.07 -3.39
C GLY A 188 -0.89 25.40 -3.35
N ASP A 189 -1.85 25.59 -4.24
CA ASP A 189 -2.66 26.83 -4.28
C ASP A 189 -3.55 27.02 -3.04
N GLY A 190 -3.72 25.99 -2.22
CA GLY A 190 -4.37 26.09 -0.92
C GLY A 190 -3.60 26.93 0.11
N SER A 191 -2.31 27.24 -0.14
CA SER A 191 -1.46 28.05 0.74
C SER A 191 -1.72 29.56 0.62
N ILE A 192 -2.53 29.99 -0.35
CA ILE A 192 -2.95 31.39 -0.52
C ILE A 192 -3.85 31.80 0.66
N ASP A 193 -3.75 33.06 1.09
CA ASP A 193 -4.56 33.61 2.18
C ASP A 193 -6.07 33.47 1.89
N HIS A 194 -6.82 33.04 2.90
CA HIS A 194 -8.23 32.64 2.79
C HIS A 194 -9.20 33.80 2.49
N ASP A 195 -8.80 35.04 2.62
CA ASP A 195 -9.63 36.22 2.34
C ASP A 195 -9.91 36.43 0.84
N VAL A 196 -9.28 35.62 -0.04
CA VAL A 196 -9.47 35.74 -1.51
C VAL A 196 -10.65 34.98 -2.08
N GLY A 197 -11.42 34.24 -1.28
CA GLY A 197 -12.60 33.49 -1.71
C GLY A 197 -12.32 32.05 -2.15
N GLU A 198 -12.92 31.59 -3.26
CA GLU A 198 -12.85 30.21 -3.72
C GLU A 198 -11.47 29.84 -4.28
N LEU A 199 -10.94 28.67 -3.88
CA LEU A 199 -9.62 28.18 -4.30
C LEU A 199 -9.75 27.25 -5.53
N PHE A 200 -10.00 27.84 -6.70
CA PHE A 200 -10.29 27.12 -7.95
C PHE A 200 -9.23 26.08 -8.37
N ASN A 201 -7.94 26.31 -8.04
CA ASN A 201 -6.87 25.48 -8.51
C ASN A 201 -6.33 24.48 -7.47
N TRP A 202 -6.85 24.50 -6.24
CA TRP A 202 -6.23 23.78 -5.12
C TRP A 202 -6.06 22.27 -5.38
N HIS A 203 -7.04 21.64 -6.02
CA HIS A 203 -6.98 20.21 -6.34
C HIS A 203 -6.75 19.92 -7.84
N VAL A 204 -6.43 20.96 -8.62
CA VAL A 204 -6.22 20.86 -10.07
C VAL A 204 -4.75 21.06 -10.46
N SER A 205 -4.07 22.03 -9.86
CA SER A 205 -2.67 22.36 -10.15
C SER A 205 -1.77 21.96 -8.98
N LYS A 206 -0.77 21.11 -9.25
CA LYS A 206 0.23 20.70 -8.23
C LYS A 206 1.23 21.79 -7.89
N TYR A 207 1.43 22.74 -8.80
CA TYR A 207 2.50 23.72 -8.71
C TYR A 207 1.90 25.09 -8.44
N SER A 208 2.28 25.64 -7.29
CA SER A 208 2.05 27.02 -6.91
C SER A 208 3.39 27.74 -6.74
N PHE A 209 3.38 29.00 -6.34
CA PHE A 209 4.62 29.71 -6.05
C PHE A 209 5.30 29.17 -4.79
N GLY A 210 6.60 28.87 -4.89
CA GLY A 210 7.41 28.37 -3.78
C GLY A 210 7.67 26.85 -3.83
N PRO A 211 8.17 26.26 -2.73
CA PRO A 211 8.52 24.85 -2.66
C PRO A 211 7.28 23.96 -2.59
N ILE A 212 7.36 22.77 -3.19
CA ILE A 212 6.32 21.74 -3.09
C ILE A 212 6.50 21.00 -1.75
N LEU A 213 5.58 21.22 -0.82
CA LEU A 213 5.66 20.62 0.52
C LEU A 213 4.97 19.24 0.62
N ASP A 214 4.13 18.88 -0.35
CA ASP A 214 3.35 17.62 -0.33
C ASP A 214 4.23 16.40 -0.05
N GLY A 215 5.42 16.35 -0.66
CA GLY A 215 6.39 15.26 -0.48
C GLY A 215 6.89 15.10 0.95
N LEU A 216 6.86 16.15 1.76
CA LEU A 216 7.27 16.07 3.16
C LEU A 216 6.31 15.25 4.02
N PHE A 217 5.03 15.16 3.62
CA PHE A 217 4.00 14.46 4.40
C PHE A 217 3.76 13.02 3.92
N ALA A 218 4.39 12.59 2.83
CA ALA A 218 4.32 11.22 2.34
C ALA A 218 5.47 10.36 2.90
N GLN A 219 5.13 9.22 3.51
CA GLN A 219 6.07 8.35 4.23
C GLN A 219 6.93 9.11 5.26
N SER A 220 6.26 9.91 6.08
CA SER A 220 6.89 10.68 7.15
C SER A 220 5.99 10.75 8.39
N ASN A 221 6.47 11.45 9.41
CA ASN A 221 5.75 11.76 10.64
C ASN A 221 5.79 13.27 10.96
N TYR A 222 5.85 14.10 9.91
CA TYR A 222 6.01 15.56 10.05
C TYR A 222 4.70 16.31 10.28
N GLY A 223 3.57 15.66 10.04
CA GLY A 223 2.23 16.22 10.22
C GLY A 223 1.14 15.17 10.01
N ILE A 224 -0.10 15.55 10.26
CA ILE A 224 -1.29 14.72 10.08
C ILE A 224 -2.12 15.30 8.94
N VAL A 225 -2.21 14.59 7.82
CA VAL A 225 -3.00 15.01 6.66
C VAL A 225 -4.47 14.74 6.94
N THR A 226 -5.29 15.79 6.86
CA THR A 226 -6.74 15.78 7.18
C THR A 226 -7.63 15.94 5.95
N ARG A 227 -7.08 16.41 4.83
CA ARG A 227 -7.76 16.52 3.53
C ARG A 227 -6.75 16.29 2.42
N LEU A 228 -7.19 15.64 1.33
CA LEU A 228 -6.38 15.38 0.14
C LEU A 228 -7.26 15.48 -1.12
N GLY A 229 -6.77 16.18 -2.13
CA GLY A 229 -7.30 16.10 -3.49
C GLY A 229 -6.75 14.87 -4.20
N ILE A 230 -7.59 14.12 -4.87
CA ILE A 230 -7.22 12.90 -5.61
C ILE A 230 -7.79 13.00 -7.02
N TRP A 231 -6.96 12.81 -8.04
CA TRP A 231 -7.40 12.80 -9.42
C TRP A 231 -8.07 11.48 -9.76
N LEU A 232 -9.24 11.58 -10.36
CA LEU A 232 -10.06 10.46 -10.80
C LEU A 232 -9.70 10.10 -12.25
N LEU A 233 -9.88 8.83 -12.60
CA LEU A 233 -9.65 8.35 -13.94
C LEU A 233 -10.97 8.39 -14.73
N PRO A 234 -11.02 9.02 -15.93
CA PRO A 234 -12.20 8.91 -16.79
C PRO A 234 -12.46 7.43 -17.11
N ARG A 235 -13.68 6.96 -16.88
CA ARG A 235 -14.06 5.59 -17.21
C ARG A 235 -14.15 5.43 -18.73
N PRO A 236 -13.29 4.62 -19.33
CA PRO A 236 -13.38 4.38 -20.78
C PRO A 236 -14.62 3.52 -21.11
N PRO A 237 -15.24 3.69 -22.30
CA PRO A 237 -16.33 2.85 -22.74
C PRO A 237 -15.99 1.36 -22.86
N ALA A 238 -14.72 1.04 -23.13
CA ALA A 238 -14.23 -0.33 -23.21
C ALA A 238 -12.93 -0.49 -22.41
N ILE A 239 -12.86 -1.58 -21.63
CA ILE A 239 -11.65 -2.06 -20.94
C ILE A 239 -11.47 -3.53 -21.33
N ARG A 240 -10.29 -3.89 -21.81
CA ARG A 240 -9.97 -5.28 -22.11
C ARG A 240 -8.61 -5.63 -21.53
N SER A 241 -8.60 -6.60 -20.61
CA SER A 241 -7.37 -7.19 -20.10
C SER A 241 -6.80 -8.20 -21.08
N PHE A 242 -5.52 -8.47 -20.94
CA PHE A 242 -4.81 -9.55 -21.59
C PHE A 242 -3.88 -10.23 -20.59
N HIS A 243 -3.68 -11.52 -20.78
CA HIS A 243 -2.86 -12.32 -19.91
C HIS A 243 -1.99 -13.27 -20.74
N PHE A 244 -0.76 -13.51 -20.26
CA PHE A 244 0.16 -14.49 -20.85
C PHE A 244 0.75 -15.33 -19.74
N THR A 245 0.67 -16.65 -19.85
CA THR A 245 1.36 -17.55 -18.92
C THR A 245 2.62 -18.12 -19.54
N PHE A 246 3.66 -18.32 -18.73
CA PHE A 246 4.97 -18.84 -19.10
C PHE A 246 5.33 -20.05 -18.22
N PRO A 247 5.90 -21.12 -18.82
CA PRO A 247 6.03 -22.42 -18.13
C PRO A 247 7.11 -22.45 -17.06
N ASP A 248 8.24 -21.74 -17.24
CA ASP A 248 9.45 -21.95 -16.47
C ASP A 248 9.77 -20.78 -15.52
N ASP A 249 10.42 -21.07 -14.38
CA ASP A 249 10.83 -20.05 -13.43
C ASP A 249 11.86 -19.07 -14.02
N ASP A 250 12.75 -19.54 -14.91
CA ASP A 250 13.78 -18.73 -15.57
C ASP A 250 13.24 -17.83 -16.68
N ASP A 251 11.97 -17.92 -17.03
CA ASP A 251 11.35 -17.08 -18.06
C ASP A 251 11.22 -15.60 -17.62
N LEU A 252 11.36 -15.30 -16.32
CA LEU A 252 11.24 -13.94 -15.79
C LEU A 252 12.16 -12.94 -16.51
N GLU A 253 13.37 -13.34 -16.86
CA GLU A 253 14.33 -12.49 -17.60
C GLU A 253 13.71 -12.00 -18.92
N ALA A 254 13.27 -12.93 -19.75
CA ALA A 254 12.64 -12.62 -21.04
C ALA A 254 11.33 -11.83 -20.86
N ILE A 255 10.52 -12.16 -19.86
CA ILE A 255 9.25 -11.47 -19.57
C ILE A 255 9.48 -9.99 -19.28
N ILE A 256 10.42 -9.66 -18.39
CA ILE A 256 10.70 -8.27 -18.02
C ILE A 256 11.24 -7.49 -19.24
N ASP A 257 12.10 -8.11 -20.04
CA ASP A 257 12.64 -7.51 -21.27
C ASP A 257 11.57 -7.29 -22.33
N LEU A 258 10.57 -8.16 -22.43
CA LEU A 258 9.40 -7.96 -23.29
C LEU A 258 8.47 -6.85 -22.77
N CYS A 259 8.28 -6.73 -21.46
CA CYS A 259 7.45 -5.68 -20.88
C CYS A 259 8.08 -4.27 -21.03
N ARG A 260 9.41 -4.15 -20.94
CA ARG A 260 10.12 -2.88 -20.92
C ARG A 260 9.81 -1.93 -22.09
N PRO A 261 9.92 -2.33 -23.37
CA PRO A 261 9.66 -1.43 -24.50
C PRO A 261 8.20 -0.95 -24.55
N LEU A 262 7.25 -1.81 -24.14
CA LEU A 262 5.83 -1.47 -24.10
C LEU A 262 5.53 -0.42 -23.03
N LYS A 263 6.26 -0.45 -21.91
CA LYS A 263 6.14 0.56 -20.85
C LYS A 263 6.90 1.85 -21.15
N LEU A 264 8.10 1.78 -21.73
CA LEU A 264 8.87 2.97 -22.09
C LEU A 264 8.15 3.84 -23.12
N THR A 265 7.43 3.22 -24.05
CA THR A 265 6.63 3.93 -25.06
C THR A 265 5.22 4.27 -24.59
N ASN A 266 4.86 3.88 -23.37
CA ASN A 266 3.49 3.96 -22.82
C ASN A 266 2.44 3.30 -23.76
N PHE A 267 2.84 2.28 -24.52
CA PHE A 267 1.93 1.55 -25.40
C PHE A 267 0.86 0.81 -24.59
N VAL A 268 1.26 0.17 -23.48
CA VAL A 268 0.34 -0.39 -22.48
C VAL A 268 0.15 0.65 -21.36
N PRO A 269 -1.06 1.22 -21.22
CA PRO A 269 -1.31 2.32 -20.28
C PRO A 269 -1.31 1.88 -18.83
N THR A 270 -1.71 0.63 -18.54
CA THR A 270 -1.72 0.07 -17.19
C THR A 270 -0.31 -0.34 -16.74
N LEU A 271 -0.10 -0.54 -15.44
CA LEU A 271 1.06 -1.31 -14.97
C LEU A 271 0.94 -2.76 -15.46
N PHE A 272 2.07 -3.42 -15.73
CA PHE A 272 2.05 -4.88 -15.83
C PHE A 272 2.07 -5.49 -14.43
N ARG A 273 1.30 -6.54 -14.25
CA ARG A 273 1.40 -7.47 -13.12
C ARG A 273 2.11 -8.72 -13.63
N VAL A 274 3.33 -8.95 -13.17
CA VAL A 274 4.12 -10.15 -13.49
C VAL A 274 4.19 -10.99 -12.22
N SER A 275 3.22 -11.89 -12.06
CA SER A 275 3.02 -12.70 -10.86
C SER A 275 3.60 -14.10 -11.05
N ASN A 276 4.24 -14.66 -10.01
CA ASN A 276 4.49 -16.09 -10.04
C ASN A 276 3.21 -16.88 -9.74
N ASP A 277 3.25 -18.17 -10.00
CA ASP A 277 2.12 -19.09 -9.80
C ASP A 277 1.58 -19.06 -8.37
N LEU A 278 2.46 -19.19 -7.36
CA LEU A 278 2.03 -19.23 -5.97
C LEU A 278 1.39 -17.91 -5.50
N TYR A 279 1.81 -16.76 -6.02
CA TYR A 279 1.15 -15.49 -5.71
C TYR A 279 -0.32 -15.48 -6.14
N LEU A 280 -0.61 -16.04 -7.30
CA LEU A 280 -1.97 -16.11 -7.85
C LEU A 280 -2.78 -17.22 -7.18
N ILE A 281 -2.20 -18.41 -7.06
CA ILE A 281 -2.88 -19.61 -6.56
C ILE A 281 -3.19 -19.52 -5.07
N ALA A 282 -2.30 -18.93 -4.28
CA ALA A 282 -2.50 -18.78 -2.83
C ALA A 282 -3.73 -17.90 -2.47
N SER A 283 -4.26 -17.10 -3.41
CA SER A 283 -5.51 -16.38 -3.19
C SER A 283 -6.75 -17.29 -3.17
N GLU A 284 -6.65 -18.49 -3.76
CA GLU A 284 -7.75 -19.43 -3.95
C GLU A 284 -7.59 -20.75 -3.17
N GLU A 285 -6.35 -21.11 -2.83
CA GLU A 285 -5.99 -22.40 -2.25
C GLU A 285 -5.38 -22.24 -0.86
N THR A 286 -5.28 -23.36 -0.15
CA THR A 286 -4.49 -23.51 1.07
C THR A 286 -3.25 -24.35 0.77
N HIS A 287 -2.19 -24.20 1.56
CA HIS A 287 -0.93 -24.92 1.38
C HIS A 287 -1.13 -26.45 1.54
N PRO A 288 -0.96 -27.23 0.46
CA PRO A 288 -1.33 -28.65 0.48
C PRO A 288 -0.45 -29.50 1.40
N ASP A 289 0.81 -29.17 1.53
CA ASP A 289 1.80 -29.94 2.32
C ASP A 289 1.96 -29.42 3.74
N TYR A 290 1.21 -28.37 4.15
CA TYR A 290 1.41 -27.70 5.46
C TYR A 290 1.31 -28.67 6.64
N ALA A 291 0.27 -29.50 6.67
CA ALA A 291 0.06 -30.45 7.76
C ALA A 291 1.15 -31.53 7.84
N ALA A 292 1.70 -31.95 6.68
CA ALA A 292 2.74 -32.96 6.61
C ALA A 292 4.11 -32.43 7.05
N THR A 293 4.40 -31.15 6.74
CA THR A 293 5.69 -30.51 7.07
C THR A 293 5.67 -29.77 8.42
N GLY A 294 4.48 -29.55 8.99
CA GLY A 294 4.31 -28.72 10.18
C GLY A 294 4.78 -27.27 9.93
N GLY A 295 4.65 -26.77 8.70
CA GLY A 295 5.06 -25.43 8.31
C GLY A 295 6.59 -25.21 8.24
N LYS A 296 7.41 -26.28 8.31
CA LYS A 296 8.88 -26.21 8.34
C LYS A 296 9.56 -26.27 6.97
N ALA A 297 8.79 -26.53 5.92
CA ALA A 297 9.28 -26.57 4.56
C ALA A 297 8.38 -25.79 3.63
N ALA A 298 8.93 -25.29 2.53
CA ALA A 298 8.16 -24.78 1.41
C ALA A 298 7.37 -25.90 0.73
N ILE A 299 6.38 -25.52 -0.07
CA ILE A 299 5.59 -26.45 -0.91
C ILE A 299 6.54 -27.30 -1.78
N SER A 300 6.24 -28.59 -1.91
CA SER A 300 6.99 -29.49 -2.80
C SER A 300 6.78 -29.13 -4.27
N ASP A 301 7.77 -29.42 -5.12
CA ASP A 301 7.67 -29.19 -6.57
C ASP A 301 6.51 -29.99 -7.18
N GLU A 302 6.23 -31.20 -6.68
CA GLU A 302 5.14 -32.04 -7.12
C GLU A 302 3.78 -31.39 -6.82
N ALA A 303 3.57 -30.92 -5.57
CA ALA A 303 2.35 -30.24 -5.16
C ALA A 303 2.17 -28.91 -5.90
N ARG A 304 3.25 -28.12 -6.07
CA ARG A 304 3.26 -26.90 -6.86
C ARG A 304 2.82 -27.16 -8.31
N LYS A 305 3.39 -28.20 -8.94
CA LYS A 305 3.03 -28.58 -10.31
C LYS A 305 1.58 -29.06 -10.45
N ALA A 306 1.09 -29.76 -9.46
CA ALA A 306 -0.32 -30.16 -9.42
C ALA A 306 -1.26 -28.96 -9.37
N LEU A 307 -0.92 -27.93 -8.57
CA LEU A 307 -1.67 -26.67 -8.49
C LEU A 307 -1.59 -25.88 -9.80
N GLN A 308 -0.41 -25.76 -10.42
CA GLN A 308 -0.28 -25.14 -11.75
C GLN A 308 -1.20 -25.78 -12.77
N ASN A 309 -1.20 -27.12 -12.84
CA ASN A 309 -2.06 -27.87 -13.76
C ASN A 309 -3.55 -27.67 -13.46
N LYS A 310 -3.93 -27.68 -12.19
CA LYS A 310 -5.31 -27.44 -11.75
C LYS A 310 -5.85 -26.08 -12.21
N HIS A 311 -5.03 -25.05 -12.13
CA HIS A 311 -5.41 -23.68 -12.47
C HIS A 311 -5.05 -23.26 -13.91
N GLY A 312 -4.40 -24.12 -14.69
CA GLY A 312 -3.98 -23.81 -16.07
C GLY A 312 -2.92 -22.69 -16.15
N LEU A 313 -2.07 -22.58 -15.13
CA LEU A 313 -1.03 -21.54 -15.03
C LEU A 313 0.36 -22.17 -15.14
N GLY A 314 1.28 -21.42 -15.76
CA GLY A 314 2.72 -21.71 -15.69
C GLY A 314 3.38 -21.04 -14.49
N SER A 315 4.71 -21.02 -14.46
CA SER A 315 5.49 -20.42 -13.36
C SER A 315 5.30 -18.91 -13.25
N TRP A 316 5.02 -18.23 -14.36
CA TRP A 316 4.78 -16.78 -14.40
C TRP A 316 3.52 -16.44 -15.21
N THR A 317 2.85 -15.40 -14.79
CA THR A 317 1.72 -14.80 -15.52
C THR A 317 1.91 -13.30 -15.63
N VAL A 318 1.85 -12.78 -16.86
CA VAL A 318 1.85 -11.36 -17.19
C VAL A 318 0.42 -10.89 -17.41
N SER A 319 -0.01 -9.84 -16.74
CA SER A 319 -1.34 -9.24 -16.95
C SER A 319 -1.22 -7.74 -17.21
N GLY A 320 -2.05 -7.24 -18.12
CA GLY A 320 -2.21 -5.82 -18.43
C GLY A 320 -3.59 -5.56 -19.04
N ALA A 321 -3.90 -4.29 -19.32
CA ALA A 321 -5.16 -3.94 -19.95
C ALA A 321 -5.01 -2.73 -20.89
N PHE A 322 -5.89 -2.68 -21.88
CA PHE A 322 -6.12 -1.52 -22.74
C PHE A 322 -7.47 -0.86 -22.43
N PHE A 323 -7.50 0.44 -22.64
CA PHE A 323 -8.66 1.30 -22.49
C PHE A 323 -8.94 1.95 -23.85
N GLY A 324 -10.19 1.97 -24.26
CA GLY A 324 -10.55 2.53 -25.56
C GLY A 324 -12.02 2.96 -25.68
N PRO A 325 -12.36 3.64 -26.80
CA PRO A 325 -13.72 4.07 -27.06
C PRO A 325 -14.66 2.91 -27.43
N SER A 326 -14.13 1.76 -27.87
CA SER A 326 -14.87 0.53 -28.14
C SER A 326 -13.96 -0.68 -28.09
N MET A 327 -14.53 -1.89 -28.08
CA MET A 327 -13.76 -3.15 -28.13
C MET A 327 -13.03 -3.29 -29.45
N GLU A 328 -13.63 -2.87 -30.58
CA GLU A 328 -13.00 -2.89 -31.91
C GLU A 328 -11.77 -1.99 -31.99
N ALA A 329 -11.78 -0.85 -31.28
CA ALA A 329 -10.62 0.05 -31.23
C ALA A 329 -9.45 -0.53 -30.40
N ILE A 330 -9.72 -1.46 -29.49
CA ILE A 330 -8.70 -2.13 -28.66
C ILE A 330 -8.08 -3.34 -29.40
N GLU A 331 -8.82 -4.00 -30.29
CA GLU A 331 -8.38 -5.26 -30.95
C GLU A 331 -7.00 -5.20 -31.60
N PRO A 332 -6.63 -4.14 -32.37
CA PRO A 332 -5.29 -4.04 -32.94
C PRO A 332 -4.17 -3.97 -31.87
N GLN A 333 -4.48 -3.38 -30.71
CA GLN A 333 -3.53 -3.27 -29.60
C GLN A 333 -3.33 -4.65 -28.93
N ILE A 334 -4.40 -5.40 -28.75
CA ILE A 334 -4.35 -6.79 -28.26
C ILE A 334 -3.53 -7.66 -29.22
N LYS A 335 -3.81 -7.58 -30.53
CA LYS A 335 -3.05 -8.32 -31.52
C LYS A 335 -1.56 -8.02 -31.47
N ARG A 336 -1.21 -6.74 -31.32
CA ARG A 336 0.19 -6.34 -31.22
C ARG A 336 0.89 -6.90 -29.98
N VAL A 337 0.25 -6.94 -28.80
CA VAL A 337 0.86 -7.58 -27.62
C VAL A 337 0.93 -9.10 -27.77
N GLN A 338 -0.06 -9.73 -28.41
CA GLN A 338 -0.01 -11.16 -28.73
C GLN A 338 1.21 -11.50 -29.60
N ASP A 339 1.42 -10.76 -30.70
CA ASP A 339 2.57 -10.95 -31.59
C ASP A 339 3.90 -10.68 -30.84
N HIS A 340 3.94 -9.65 -30.00
CA HIS A 340 5.12 -9.27 -29.23
C HIS A 340 5.54 -10.34 -28.20
N PHE A 341 4.62 -10.80 -27.35
CA PHE A 341 4.90 -11.86 -26.38
C PHE A 341 5.04 -13.23 -27.03
N GLY A 342 4.26 -13.50 -28.09
CA GLY A 342 4.31 -14.74 -28.85
C GLY A 342 5.67 -14.99 -29.54
N ALA A 343 6.41 -13.92 -29.85
CA ALA A 343 7.76 -14.02 -30.43
C ALA A 343 8.76 -14.73 -29.50
N SER A 344 8.49 -14.84 -28.21
CA SER A 344 9.29 -15.63 -27.26
C SER A 344 9.21 -17.14 -27.50
N GLY A 345 8.17 -17.63 -28.19
CA GLY A 345 7.88 -19.05 -28.37
C GLY A 345 7.44 -19.81 -27.11
N LYS A 346 7.33 -19.11 -25.94
CA LYS A 346 6.98 -19.70 -24.65
C LYS A 346 5.66 -19.16 -24.08
N ALA A 347 5.25 -17.97 -24.48
CA ALA A 347 4.04 -17.32 -24.00
C ALA A 347 2.76 -18.02 -24.50
N THR A 348 1.92 -18.43 -23.58
CA THR A 348 0.55 -18.87 -23.88
C THR A 348 -0.42 -17.74 -23.55
N TYR A 349 -1.16 -17.26 -24.55
CA TYR A 349 -2.16 -16.20 -24.39
C TYR A 349 -3.42 -16.74 -23.73
N ILE A 350 -3.95 -15.99 -22.78
CA ILE A 350 -5.25 -16.23 -22.13
C ILE A 350 -6.12 -15.00 -22.45
N ASP A 351 -7.21 -15.21 -23.18
CA ASP A 351 -8.14 -14.13 -23.54
C ASP A 351 -8.86 -13.57 -22.33
N HIS A 352 -9.32 -12.34 -22.43
CA HIS A 352 -10.09 -11.68 -21.37
C HIS A 352 -11.31 -12.52 -20.91
N THR A 353 -12.02 -13.13 -21.85
CA THR A 353 -13.21 -13.93 -21.55
C THR A 353 -12.83 -15.21 -20.81
N ASP A 354 -11.76 -15.87 -21.23
CA ASP A 354 -11.25 -17.08 -20.55
C ASP A 354 -10.74 -16.72 -19.15
N ALA A 355 -10.02 -15.60 -19.03
CA ALA A 355 -9.49 -15.12 -17.75
C ALA A 355 -10.59 -14.77 -16.74
N LEU A 356 -11.77 -14.31 -17.18
CA LEU A 356 -12.92 -14.08 -16.28
C LEU A 356 -13.42 -15.38 -15.62
N ALA A 357 -13.22 -16.53 -16.29
CA ALA A 357 -13.54 -17.85 -15.74
C ALA A 357 -12.43 -18.45 -14.86
N MET A 358 -11.28 -17.79 -14.76
CA MET A 358 -10.12 -18.22 -13.97
C MET A 358 -10.03 -17.41 -12.68
N PRO A 359 -10.43 -17.92 -11.49
CA PRO A 359 -10.42 -17.18 -10.25
C PRO A 359 -9.08 -16.48 -9.95
N PRO A 360 -7.90 -17.09 -10.12
CA PRO A 360 -6.63 -16.42 -9.84
C PRO A 360 -6.36 -15.15 -10.66
N LEU A 361 -7.01 -14.97 -11.82
CA LEU A 361 -6.82 -13.81 -12.70
C LEU A 361 -7.86 -12.70 -12.47
N LYS A 362 -9.00 -13.03 -11.84
CA LYS A 362 -10.11 -12.08 -11.66
C LYS A 362 -9.70 -10.81 -10.90
N CYS A 363 -8.87 -10.95 -9.88
CA CYS A 363 -8.38 -9.80 -9.10
C CYS A 363 -7.66 -8.76 -9.98
N ALA A 364 -6.86 -9.21 -10.97
CA ALA A 364 -6.20 -8.31 -11.90
C ALA A 364 -7.21 -7.57 -12.80
N ILE A 365 -8.23 -8.27 -13.29
CA ILE A 365 -9.29 -7.70 -14.14
C ILE A 365 -10.08 -6.64 -13.37
N ASP A 366 -10.49 -6.95 -12.14
CA ASP A 366 -11.21 -6.03 -11.27
C ASP A 366 -10.37 -4.77 -11.00
N ALA A 367 -9.09 -4.92 -10.68
CA ALA A 367 -8.18 -3.82 -10.42
C ALA A 367 -8.00 -2.89 -11.64
N PHE A 368 -7.84 -3.44 -12.85
CA PHE A 368 -7.78 -2.66 -14.09
C PHE A 368 -9.08 -1.93 -14.38
N SER A 369 -10.21 -2.47 -13.95
CA SER A 369 -11.54 -1.91 -14.14
C SER A 369 -11.97 -0.93 -13.05
N GLY A 370 -11.09 -0.65 -12.07
CA GLY A 370 -11.38 0.24 -10.95
C GLY A 370 -12.40 -0.33 -9.96
N VAL A 371 -12.50 -1.65 -9.89
CA VAL A 371 -13.39 -2.37 -8.96
C VAL A 371 -12.60 -2.80 -7.73
N PRO A 372 -12.89 -2.26 -6.54
CA PRO A 372 -12.24 -2.70 -5.30
C PRO A 372 -12.57 -4.16 -4.99
N THR A 373 -11.57 -4.95 -4.57
CA THR A 373 -11.71 -6.39 -4.33
C THR A 373 -10.86 -6.86 -3.16
N THR A 374 -11.32 -7.87 -2.43
CA THR A 374 -10.56 -8.54 -1.35
C THR A 374 -9.89 -9.83 -1.81
N GLN A 375 -10.07 -10.23 -3.05
CA GLN A 375 -9.71 -11.57 -3.53
C GLN A 375 -8.23 -11.89 -3.32
N GLU A 376 -7.32 -10.96 -3.62
CA GLU A 376 -5.88 -11.17 -3.44
C GLU A 376 -5.51 -11.52 -1.98
N LEU A 377 -6.26 -11.00 -1.01
CA LEU A 377 -6.05 -11.30 0.40
C LEU A 377 -6.50 -12.71 0.81
N GLY A 378 -7.08 -13.47 -0.10
CA GLY A 378 -7.28 -14.92 0.06
C GLY A 378 -5.97 -15.63 0.44
N MET A 379 -4.81 -15.11 -0.04
CA MET A 379 -3.48 -15.63 0.30
C MET A 379 -3.18 -15.65 1.82
N LEU A 380 -3.89 -14.89 2.64
CA LEU A 380 -3.78 -14.97 4.10
C LEU A 380 -4.25 -16.32 4.66
N LYS A 381 -5.01 -17.10 3.87
CA LYS A 381 -5.45 -18.45 4.19
C LYS A 381 -4.50 -19.53 3.69
N TRP A 382 -3.47 -19.15 2.93
CA TRP A 382 -2.49 -20.09 2.40
C TRP A 382 -1.85 -20.91 3.52
N ARG A 383 -1.41 -20.24 4.60
CA ARG A 383 -0.99 -20.88 5.84
C ARG A 383 -1.96 -20.55 6.97
N PRO A 384 -2.14 -21.43 7.97
CA PRO A 384 -2.94 -21.12 9.16
C PRO A 384 -2.50 -19.83 9.84
N GLY A 385 -3.37 -19.25 10.69
CA GLY A 385 -3.04 -18.07 11.49
C GLY A 385 -2.99 -16.75 10.73
N GLY A 386 -2.97 -16.76 9.37
CA GLY A 386 -3.14 -15.58 8.53
C GLY A 386 -2.07 -14.51 8.69
N GLY A 387 -0.84 -14.89 9.01
CA GLY A 387 0.30 -13.97 9.08
C GLY A 387 0.78 -13.56 7.69
N ASN A 388 1.12 -12.28 7.54
CA ASN A 388 1.84 -11.80 6.37
C ASN A 388 2.69 -10.56 6.66
N ALA A 389 3.77 -10.40 5.89
CA ALA A 389 4.57 -9.19 5.83
C ALA A 389 4.97 -8.92 4.37
N TRP A 390 5.00 -7.64 3.98
CA TRP A 390 5.39 -7.23 2.63
C TRP A 390 6.84 -6.77 2.59
N PHE A 391 7.65 -7.40 1.73
CA PHE A 391 8.96 -6.90 1.36
C PHE A 391 8.89 -6.36 -0.08
N THR A 392 9.12 -5.05 -0.27
CA THR A 392 8.80 -4.36 -1.53
C THR A 392 10.00 -3.65 -2.16
N PRO A 393 11.03 -4.39 -2.61
CA PRO A 393 12.19 -3.82 -3.27
C PRO A 393 11.84 -3.28 -4.65
N GLY A 394 12.54 -2.22 -5.08
CA GLY A 394 12.43 -1.68 -6.43
C GLY A 394 13.71 -1.92 -7.22
N THR A 395 13.62 -2.58 -8.38
CA THR A 395 14.73 -2.80 -9.30
C THR A 395 14.53 -2.02 -10.60
N PRO A 396 15.58 -1.76 -11.38
CA PRO A 396 15.41 -1.35 -12.76
C PRO A 396 14.57 -2.38 -13.53
N MET A 397 13.87 -1.95 -14.57
CA MET A 397 13.12 -2.85 -15.45
C MET A 397 14.07 -3.54 -16.44
N ASP A 398 14.92 -4.40 -15.91
CA ASP A 398 15.95 -5.17 -16.58
C ASP A 398 15.80 -6.66 -16.25
N GLY A 399 15.67 -7.50 -17.28
CA GLY A 399 15.34 -8.90 -17.10
C GLY A 399 16.38 -9.68 -16.32
N LYS A 400 17.67 -9.49 -16.64
CA LYS A 400 18.78 -10.15 -15.94
C LYS A 400 18.76 -9.81 -14.44
N THR A 401 18.65 -8.53 -14.12
CA THR A 401 18.55 -8.07 -12.72
C THR A 401 17.34 -8.68 -12.01
N ALA A 402 16.15 -8.66 -12.64
CA ALA A 402 14.96 -9.24 -12.05
C ALA A 402 15.11 -10.74 -11.76
N ASN A 403 15.73 -11.50 -12.70
CA ASN A 403 15.96 -12.94 -12.54
C ASN A 403 17.00 -13.25 -11.45
N GLU A 404 18.06 -12.45 -11.33
CA GLU A 404 19.06 -12.59 -10.24
C GLU A 404 18.40 -12.39 -8.87
N PHE A 405 17.59 -11.34 -8.71
CA PHE A 405 16.88 -11.05 -7.45
C PHE A 405 15.77 -12.06 -7.15
N GLN A 406 15.11 -12.59 -8.18
CA GLN A 406 14.14 -13.68 -8.03
C GLN A 406 14.81 -14.95 -7.46
N LYS A 407 15.94 -15.38 -8.03
CA LYS A 407 16.67 -16.56 -7.55
C LYS A 407 17.16 -16.37 -6.10
N LEU A 408 17.70 -15.20 -5.81
CA LEU A 408 18.14 -14.83 -4.46
C LEU A 408 16.98 -14.87 -3.46
N GLY A 409 15.85 -14.23 -3.82
CA GLY A 409 14.66 -14.19 -2.97
C GLY A 409 14.12 -15.59 -2.70
N ARG A 410 13.95 -16.40 -3.75
CA ARG A 410 13.47 -17.78 -3.63
C ARG A 410 14.36 -18.61 -2.68
N ALA A 411 15.67 -18.56 -2.85
CA ALA A 411 16.59 -19.29 -2.00
C ALA A 411 16.45 -18.91 -0.50
N ILE A 412 16.26 -17.62 -0.20
CA ILE A 412 16.05 -17.16 1.18
C ILE A 412 14.71 -17.66 1.74
N TYR A 413 13.62 -17.58 0.95
CA TYR A 413 12.33 -18.10 1.37
C TYR A 413 12.38 -19.59 1.71
N GLU A 414 12.92 -20.40 0.79
CA GLU A 414 13.01 -21.86 0.94
C GLU A 414 13.93 -22.29 2.10
N ALA A 415 15.05 -21.57 2.30
CA ALA A 415 15.96 -21.80 3.44
C ALA A 415 15.26 -21.54 4.79
N ASN A 416 14.28 -20.65 4.83
CA ASN A 416 13.46 -20.38 6.02
C ASN A 416 12.16 -21.20 6.06
N GLY A 417 11.97 -22.16 5.16
CA GLY A 417 10.79 -23.01 5.07
C GLY A 417 9.52 -22.24 4.68
N LEU A 418 9.66 -21.15 3.94
CA LEU A 418 8.57 -20.31 3.44
C LEU A 418 8.37 -20.51 1.93
N ASP A 419 7.15 -20.25 1.45
CA ASP A 419 6.81 -20.36 0.04
C ASP A 419 7.14 -19.06 -0.69
N TYR A 420 7.88 -19.17 -1.80
CA TYR A 420 8.24 -17.99 -2.58
C TYR A 420 7.04 -17.44 -3.35
N THR A 421 6.48 -16.34 -2.86
CA THR A 421 5.33 -15.66 -3.43
C THR A 421 5.69 -14.22 -3.80
N ILE A 422 5.59 -13.89 -5.10
CA ILE A 422 5.97 -12.58 -5.62
C ILE A 422 5.08 -12.16 -6.80
N MET A 423 4.80 -10.86 -6.84
CA MET A 423 4.34 -10.16 -8.05
C MET A 423 5.27 -8.98 -8.32
N ASN A 424 5.82 -8.89 -9.52
CA ASN A 424 6.52 -7.71 -9.99
C ASN A 424 5.52 -6.74 -10.62
N VAL A 425 5.40 -5.55 -10.03
CA VAL A 425 4.63 -4.44 -10.61
C VAL A 425 5.57 -3.64 -11.50
N CYS A 426 5.35 -3.75 -12.82
CA CYS A 426 6.24 -3.14 -13.80
C CYS A 426 5.68 -1.80 -14.29
N GLY A 427 6.37 -0.73 -13.92
CA GLY A 427 6.10 0.65 -14.35
C GLY A 427 6.98 1.07 -15.53
N PRO A 428 7.04 2.38 -15.84
CA PRO A 428 7.79 2.86 -17.02
C PRO A 428 9.29 2.53 -17.01
N ARG A 429 9.93 2.46 -15.84
CA ARG A 429 11.38 2.22 -15.70
C ARG A 429 11.76 1.32 -14.54
N PHE A 430 10.79 0.87 -13.76
CA PHE A 430 11.03 0.07 -12.57
C PHE A 430 10.20 -1.22 -12.59
N ALA A 431 10.71 -2.25 -11.96
CA ALA A 431 9.97 -3.41 -11.50
C ALA A 431 10.00 -3.42 -9.97
N ARG A 432 8.83 -3.28 -9.32
CA ARG A 432 8.72 -3.37 -7.87
C ARG A 432 8.25 -4.76 -7.50
N GLY A 433 9.10 -5.52 -6.83
CA GLY A 433 8.73 -6.82 -6.29
C GLY A 433 7.80 -6.65 -5.07
N LEU A 434 6.62 -7.21 -5.15
CA LEU A 434 5.73 -7.38 -4.00
C LEU A 434 5.93 -8.81 -3.49
N HIS A 435 6.97 -9.00 -2.68
CA HIS A 435 7.20 -10.27 -1.98
C HIS A 435 6.26 -10.38 -0.79
N VAL A 436 5.53 -11.47 -0.68
CA VAL A 436 4.63 -11.75 0.44
C VAL A 436 5.21 -12.87 1.28
N LEU A 437 5.63 -12.56 2.49
CA LEU A 437 5.95 -13.59 3.46
C LEU A 437 4.66 -14.01 4.14
N THR A 438 4.11 -15.18 3.77
CA THR A 438 2.96 -15.79 4.44
C THR A 438 3.44 -16.80 5.48
N PHE A 439 2.86 -16.76 6.68
CA PHE A 439 3.28 -17.61 7.80
C PHE A 439 2.12 -17.83 8.80
N ASN A 440 2.26 -18.85 9.63
CA ASN A 440 1.35 -19.06 10.74
C ASN A 440 1.73 -18.10 11.89
N ARG A 441 0.95 -17.05 12.07
CA ARG A 441 1.17 -16.05 13.13
C ARG A 441 0.97 -16.63 14.54
N GLU A 442 0.21 -17.72 14.68
CA GLU A 442 -0.05 -18.39 15.95
C GLU A 442 1.11 -19.32 16.35
N ASP A 443 2.03 -19.62 15.42
CA ASP A 443 3.26 -20.37 15.67
C ASP A 443 4.44 -19.41 15.87
N PRO A 444 5.00 -19.32 17.09
CA PRO A 444 6.14 -18.43 17.37
C PRO A 444 7.38 -18.75 16.56
N ASP A 445 7.66 -20.05 16.27
CA ASP A 445 8.83 -20.45 15.50
C ASP A 445 8.69 -20.06 14.02
N GLU A 446 7.50 -20.18 13.46
CA GLU A 446 7.23 -19.76 12.09
C GLU A 446 7.24 -18.23 11.95
N SER A 447 6.67 -17.51 12.92
CA SER A 447 6.78 -16.05 13.01
C SER A 447 8.22 -15.56 13.10
N ALA A 448 9.06 -16.24 13.89
CA ALA A 448 10.49 -15.92 14.01
C ALA A 448 11.23 -16.15 12.69
N ARG A 449 10.95 -17.27 11.99
CA ARG A 449 11.54 -17.56 10.66
C ARG A 449 11.10 -16.55 9.61
N ALA A 450 9.85 -16.10 9.62
CA ALA A 450 9.37 -15.05 8.73
C ALA A 450 10.08 -13.71 8.98
N ALA A 451 10.30 -13.33 10.24
CA ALA A 451 11.04 -12.12 10.60
C ALA A 451 12.54 -12.24 10.19
N ALA A 452 13.16 -13.41 10.38
CA ALA A 452 14.53 -13.67 9.94
C ALA A 452 14.65 -13.58 8.41
N ALA A 453 13.75 -14.23 7.67
CA ALA A 453 13.70 -14.18 6.21
C ALA A 453 13.55 -12.75 5.69
N TYR A 454 12.69 -11.91 6.33
CA TYR A 454 12.59 -10.51 5.98
C TYR A 454 13.92 -9.78 6.12
N THR A 455 14.62 -9.98 7.23
CA THR A 455 15.92 -9.34 7.49
C THR A 455 16.99 -9.82 6.50
N GLU A 456 17.05 -11.12 6.22
CA GLU A 456 17.97 -11.70 5.23
C GLU A 456 17.71 -11.15 3.82
N LEU A 457 16.43 -11.04 3.41
CA LEU A 457 16.06 -10.41 2.15
C LEU A 457 16.54 -8.95 2.09
N ALA A 458 16.25 -8.18 3.13
CA ALA A 458 16.61 -6.76 3.18
C ALA A 458 18.14 -6.56 3.14
N ASP A 459 18.91 -7.40 3.81
CA ASP A 459 20.38 -7.34 3.78
C ASP A 459 20.95 -7.78 2.42
N ALA A 460 20.47 -8.89 1.88
CA ALA A 460 20.95 -9.44 0.63
C ALA A 460 20.65 -8.52 -0.57
N PHE A 461 19.50 -7.85 -0.56
CA PHE A 461 19.10 -6.87 -1.59
C PHE A 461 19.88 -5.55 -1.40
N ALA A 462 20.01 -5.06 -0.17
CA ALA A 462 20.76 -3.85 0.13
C ALA A 462 22.25 -3.98 -0.24
N ALA A 463 22.85 -5.14 -0.03
CA ALA A 463 24.23 -5.44 -0.45
C ALA A 463 24.43 -5.33 -1.98
N ARG A 464 23.34 -5.35 -2.75
CA ARG A 464 23.32 -5.17 -4.21
C ARG A 464 22.74 -3.82 -4.63
N GLY A 465 22.60 -2.87 -3.70
CA GLY A 465 22.11 -1.51 -3.97
C GLY A 465 20.59 -1.39 -4.15
N VAL A 466 19.81 -2.39 -3.72
CA VAL A 466 18.35 -2.38 -3.84
C VAL A 466 17.71 -2.24 -2.45
N HIS A 467 16.86 -1.21 -2.30
CA HIS A 467 16.15 -0.92 -1.06
C HIS A 467 14.63 -1.03 -1.26
N VAL A 468 13.90 -1.13 -0.13
CA VAL A 468 12.45 -1.21 -0.15
C VAL A 468 11.79 0.15 -0.44
N GLY A 469 10.66 0.12 -1.14
CA GLY A 469 9.83 1.30 -1.33
C GLY A 469 8.83 1.53 -0.20
N ARG A 470 8.39 0.44 0.45
CA ARG A 470 7.50 0.42 1.62
C ARG A 470 7.97 -0.66 2.58
N SER A 471 7.74 -0.45 3.87
CA SER A 471 8.19 -1.38 4.91
C SER A 471 7.08 -1.63 5.92
N PRO A 472 7.00 -2.83 6.50
CA PRO A 472 6.26 -3.06 7.73
C PRO A 472 6.78 -2.19 8.88
N ILE A 473 5.90 -1.87 9.83
CA ILE A 473 6.22 -1.02 10.99
C ILE A 473 7.38 -1.56 11.84
N ASP A 474 7.58 -2.88 11.87
CA ASP A 474 8.65 -3.54 12.64
C ASP A 474 10.05 -3.21 12.12
N PHE A 475 10.17 -2.82 10.85
CA PHE A 475 11.44 -2.65 10.16
C PHE A 475 11.74 -1.20 9.78
N TYR A 476 10.96 -0.23 10.27
CA TYR A 476 11.18 1.19 9.97
C TYR A 476 12.57 1.66 10.40
N GLY A 477 12.96 1.41 11.65
CA GLY A 477 14.29 1.76 12.16
C GLY A 477 15.40 1.05 11.39
N TYR A 478 15.23 -0.25 11.14
CA TYR A 478 16.16 -1.07 10.40
C TYR A 478 16.49 -0.52 8.99
N HIS A 479 15.48 -0.08 8.24
CA HIS A 479 15.69 0.52 6.92
C HIS A 479 16.29 1.93 7.00
N MET A 480 15.86 2.74 7.97
CA MET A 480 16.40 4.10 8.14
C MET A 480 17.87 4.08 8.58
N GLU A 481 18.30 3.10 9.38
CA GLU A 481 19.70 2.93 9.76
C GLU A 481 20.65 2.67 8.58
N LYS A 482 20.14 2.10 7.49
CA LYS A 482 20.86 1.89 6.23
C LYS A 482 20.96 3.14 5.35
N ALA A 483 20.17 4.19 5.65
CA ALA A 483 20.25 5.44 4.93
C ALA A 483 21.53 6.22 5.26
N MET A 484 21.98 7.07 4.34
CA MET A 484 23.15 7.95 4.57
C MET A 484 22.95 8.79 5.83
N PRO A 485 24.00 8.97 6.68
CA PRO A 485 23.90 9.79 7.89
C PRO A 485 23.32 11.19 7.63
N ALA A 486 23.81 11.89 6.60
CA ALA A 486 23.31 13.21 6.23
C ALA A 486 21.83 13.24 5.85
N PHE A 487 21.32 12.15 5.24
CA PHE A 487 19.88 12.04 4.93
C PHE A 487 19.06 11.91 6.23
N ARG A 488 19.50 11.05 7.16
CA ARG A 488 18.84 10.90 8.48
C ARG A 488 18.85 12.21 9.25
N GLU A 489 19.99 12.91 9.28
CA GLU A 489 20.11 14.23 9.94
C GLU A 489 19.16 15.27 9.35
N ALA A 490 19.00 15.28 8.01
CA ALA A 490 18.04 16.15 7.34
C ALA A 490 16.60 15.81 7.72
N CYS A 491 16.21 14.52 7.75
CA CYS A 491 14.90 14.07 8.19
C CYS A 491 14.61 14.51 9.63
N GLU A 492 15.58 14.33 10.54
CA GLU A 492 15.47 14.75 11.93
C GLU A 492 15.40 16.28 12.10
N ALA A 493 16.12 17.04 11.26
CA ALA A 493 16.05 18.49 11.29
C ALA A 493 14.67 19.01 10.86
N ILE A 494 14.09 18.43 9.80
CA ILE A 494 12.72 18.72 9.36
C ILE A 494 11.72 18.34 10.45
N LYS A 495 11.88 17.17 11.08
CA LYS A 495 11.03 16.73 12.19
C LYS A 495 11.02 17.75 13.30
N ARG A 496 12.20 18.18 13.78
CA ARG A 496 12.31 19.20 14.85
C ARG A 496 11.71 20.56 14.47
N ALA A 497 11.75 20.92 13.18
CA ALA A 497 11.16 22.18 12.71
C ALA A 497 9.62 22.14 12.70
N LEU A 498 9.02 21.02 12.28
CA LEU A 498 7.57 20.88 12.08
C LEU A 498 6.85 20.26 13.29
N ASP A 499 7.56 19.49 14.10
CA ASP A 499 7.08 18.86 15.34
C ASP A 499 8.14 18.98 16.45
N PRO A 500 8.30 20.17 17.02
CA PRO A 500 9.40 20.46 17.98
C PRO A 500 9.40 19.59 19.23
N ARG A 501 8.26 19.03 19.61
CA ARG A 501 8.14 18.16 20.78
C ARG A 501 8.12 16.66 20.43
N GLY A 502 8.15 16.32 19.13
CA GLY A 502 8.19 14.95 18.65
C GLY A 502 6.97 14.12 19.01
N VAL A 503 5.78 14.75 19.08
CA VAL A 503 4.55 14.05 19.51
C VAL A 503 3.88 13.26 18.40
N ILE A 504 4.08 13.60 17.11
CA ILE A 504 3.44 12.90 16.01
C ILE A 504 4.25 11.66 15.62
N ALA A 505 3.70 10.49 15.84
CA ALA A 505 4.16 9.19 15.41
C ALA A 505 5.70 8.99 15.52
N PRO A 506 6.31 9.22 16.71
CA PRO A 506 7.76 9.06 16.86
C PRO A 506 8.17 7.62 16.48
N GLY A 507 9.27 7.49 15.73
CA GLY A 507 9.77 6.21 15.21
C GLY A 507 9.10 5.73 13.92
N LYS A 508 8.02 6.37 13.44
CA LYS A 508 7.42 6.05 12.16
C LYS A 508 8.42 6.38 11.03
N TYR A 509 8.63 5.43 10.11
CA TYR A 509 9.68 5.47 9.08
C TYR A 509 11.10 5.64 9.63
N GLY A 510 11.32 5.33 10.92
CA GLY A 510 12.61 5.47 11.59
C GLY A 510 13.02 6.92 11.90
N ILE A 511 12.07 7.86 11.98
CA ILE A 511 12.29 9.28 12.27
C ILE A 511 11.86 9.57 13.71
N GLY A 512 12.72 10.16 14.52
CA GLY A 512 12.54 10.78 15.83
C GLY A 512 12.18 10.23 16.99
#